data_bd8618698d7f273e5dc84a864b4a4174
#
_entry.id   bd8618698d7f273e5dc84a864b4a4174
#
_cell.length_a   1.000
_cell.length_b   1.000
_cell.length_c   1.000
_cell.angle_alpha   90.00
_cell.angle_beta   90.00
_cell.angle_gamma   90.00
#
_symmetry.space_group_name_H-M   'P 1'
#
loop_
_entity.id
_entity.type
_entity.pdbx_description
1 polymer ?
#
loop_
_entity_poly.entity_id
_entity_poly.type
_entity_poly.pdbx_seq_one_letter_code
_entity_poly.pdbx_strand_id
1 'polypeptide(L)'
;DLESLYDHSDGFYRRQLILSVKKKPLFTLEERVALAEEATRDLDNVRVVPFDGLLVDFAHEVGATAVVKGLRAITDFEYEFQMTAINYQLDRNLETLFIMSTPQHMYLSSSVVREIASMGGDIKEFVPPCVERALREKFGN
;
A
#
# COMPACT_ATOMS: atom_id res chain seq x y z
N ASP A 1 4.70 -0.46 -1.63
CA ASP A 1 4.17 0.34 -0.52
C ASP A 1 2.76 0.75 -0.91
N LEU A 2 1.79 0.34 -0.09
CA LEU A 2 0.39 0.75 -0.20
C LEU A 2 0.19 1.92 0.77
N GLU A 3 -0.16 3.06 0.22
CA GLU A 3 -0.62 4.20 1.00
C GLU A 3 -2.13 4.32 0.84
N SER A 4 -2.82 4.73 1.88
CA SER A 4 -4.27 4.93 1.83
C SER A 4 -4.59 6.40 2.09
N LEU A 5 -5.37 7.01 1.20
CA LEU A 5 -5.95 8.33 1.38
C LEU A 5 -7.39 8.20 1.84
N TYR A 6 -7.80 9.07 2.75
CA TYR A 6 -9.16 9.14 3.25
C TYR A 6 -9.82 10.44 2.83
N ASP A 7 -10.98 10.32 2.21
CA ASP A 7 -11.87 11.41 1.85
C ASP A 7 -13.12 11.36 2.74
N HIS A 8 -13.60 12.51 3.18
CA HIS A 8 -14.79 12.67 4.03
C HIS A 8 -15.92 13.39 3.25
N SER A 9 -15.94 13.34 1.95
CA SER A 9 -17.08 13.87 1.18
C SER A 9 -18.29 12.91 1.32
N ASP A 10 -19.47 13.44 1.59
CA ASP A 10 -20.75 12.70 1.64
C ASP A 10 -21.04 11.81 2.87
N GLY A 11 -20.35 11.99 4.00
CA GLY A 11 -20.63 11.24 5.23
C GLY A 11 -20.19 9.78 5.22
N PHE A 12 -19.50 9.32 4.18
CA PHE A 12 -18.87 8.01 4.06
C PHE A 12 -17.36 8.17 3.95
N TYR A 13 -16.61 7.39 4.73
CA TYR A 13 -15.16 7.31 4.59
C TYR A 13 -14.83 6.50 3.34
N ARG A 14 -14.34 7.16 2.31
CA ARG A 14 -13.78 6.51 1.12
C ARG A 14 -12.29 6.32 1.30
N ARG A 15 -11.81 5.12 1.04
CA ARG A 15 -10.40 4.79 1.07
C ARG A 15 -9.89 4.64 -0.35
N GLN A 16 -8.84 5.37 -0.70
CA GLN A 16 -8.11 5.18 -1.94
C GLN A 16 -6.78 4.48 -1.64
N LEU A 17 -6.59 3.29 -2.21
CA LEU A 17 -5.32 2.58 -2.16
C LEU A 17 -4.43 3.09 -3.30
N ILE A 18 -3.26 3.61 -2.96
CA ILE A 18 -2.35 4.24 -3.90
C ILE A 18 -1.19 3.32 -4.20
N LEU A 19 -0.89 3.15 -5.48
CA LEU A 19 0.21 2.35 -5.98
C LEU A 19 1.23 3.24 -6.69
N SER A 20 2.40 3.41 -6.08
CA SER A 20 3.49 4.21 -6.66
C SER A 20 4.16 3.53 -7.85
N VAL A 21 4.43 4.32 -8.90
CA VAL A 21 5.08 3.88 -10.14
C VAL A 21 6.61 3.71 -9.99
N LYS A 22 7.24 4.36 -9.00
CA LYS A 22 8.69 4.61 -8.93
C LYS A 22 9.62 3.42 -8.65
N LYS A 23 9.13 2.21 -8.37
CA LYS A 23 9.97 1.04 -8.10
C LYS A 23 9.92 0.07 -9.28
N LYS A 24 10.99 -0.72 -9.49
CA LYS A 24 10.94 -1.89 -10.38
C LYS A 24 10.44 -3.12 -9.59
N PRO A 25 9.13 -3.27 -9.37
CA PRO A 25 8.57 -4.40 -8.65
C PRO A 25 8.54 -5.64 -9.55
N LEU A 26 8.25 -6.79 -8.94
CA LEU A 26 8.07 -8.06 -9.67
C LEU A 26 6.86 -8.01 -10.63
N PHE A 27 5.79 -7.36 -10.21
CA PHE A 27 4.56 -7.18 -10.98
C PHE A 27 4.55 -5.81 -11.68
N THR A 28 3.98 -5.75 -12.88
CA THR A 28 3.73 -4.46 -13.56
C THR A 28 2.74 -3.60 -12.77
N LEU A 29 2.57 -2.34 -13.17
CA LEU A 29 1.59 -1.47 -12.53
C LEU A 29 0.18 -2.02 -12.69
N GLU A 30 -0.16 -2.48 -13.89
CA GLU A 30 -1.45 -3.06 -14.22
C GLU A 30 -1.73 -4.34 -13.41
N GLU A 31 -0.74 -5.24 -13.30
CA GLU A 31 -0.83 -6.44 -12.47
C GLU A 31 -1.07 -6.06 -10.99
N ARG A 32 -0.36 -5.05 -10.48
CA ARG A 32 -0.52 -4.60 -9.08
C ARG A 32 -1.89 -3.98 -8.82
N VAL A 33 -2.40 -3.17 -9.75
CA VAL A 33 -3.75 -2.60 -9.66
C VAL A 33 -4.78 -3.72 -9.63
N ALA A 34 -4.72 -4.66 -10.57
CA ALA A 34 -5.65 -5.78 -10.64
C ALA A 34 -5.63 -6.65 -9.36
N LEU A 35 -4.43 -6.94 -8.82
CA LEU A 35 -4.29 -7.70 -7.58
C LEU A 35 -4.85 -6.95 -6.36
N ALA A 36 -4.64 -5.63 -6.28
CA ALA A 36 -5.18 -4.81 -5.20
C ALA A 36 -6.71 -4.70 -5.29
N GLU A 37 -7.27 -4.54 -6.49
CA GLU A 37 -8.72 -4.55 -6.73
C GLU A 37 -9.35 -5.90 -6.36
N GLU A 38 -8.73 -7.01 -6.76
CA GLU A 38 -9.21 -8.34 -6.38
C GLU A 38 -9.13 -8.57 -4.86
N ALA A 39 -8.05 -8.13 -4.22
CA ALA A 39 -7.88 -8.29 -2.77
C ALA A 39 -8.85 -7.44 -1.94
N THR A 40 -9.40 -6.37 -2.52
CA THR A 40 -10.29 -5.42 -1.83
C THR A 40 -11.72 -5.40 -2.36
N ARG A 41 -12.07 -6.31 -3.28
CA ARG A 41 -13.36 -6.33 -3.97
C ARG A 41 -14.59 -6.41 -3.05
N ASP A 42 -14.42 -6.95 -1.85
CA ASP A 42 -15.49 -7.08 -0.85
C ASP A 42 -15.64 -5.82 0.02
N LEU A 43 -14.87 -4.76 -0.28
CA LEU A 43 -14.88 -3.48 0.43
C LEU A 43 -15.47 -2.38 -0.46
N ASP A 44 -16.75 -2.09 -0.30
CA ASP A 44 -17.49 -1.13 -1.15
C ASP A 44 -16.94 0.30 -1.09
N ASN A 45 -16.23 0.65 -0.02
CA ASN A 45 -15.66 1.98 0.22
C ASN A 45 -14.19 2.09 -0.16
N VAL A 46 -13.64 1.13 -0.90
CA VAL A 46 -12.24 1.13 -1.35
C VAL A 46 -12.17 1.28 -2.86
N ARG A 47 -11.29 2.16 -3.33
CA ARG A 47 -10.94 2.31 -4.73
C ARG A 47 -9.42 2.24 -4.88
N VAL A 48 -8.95 1.45 -5.84
CA VAL A 48 -7.53 1.35 -6.19
C VAL A 48 -7.20 2.37 -7.28
N VAL A 49 -6.17 3.17 -7.08
CA VAL A 49 -5.77 4.21 -8.03
C VAL A 49 -4.26 4.17 -8.24
N PRO A 50 -3.78 4.04 -9.49
CA PRO A 50 -2.39 4.25 -9.81
C PRO A 50 -2.06 5.74 -9.68
N PHE A 51 -0.86 6.04 -9.20
CA PHE A 51 -0.45 7.41 -8.91
C PHE A 51 1.02 7.63 -9.31
N ASP A 52 1.26 8.74 -9.95
CA ASP A 52 2.61 9.25 -10.26
C ASP A 52 2.70 10.73 -9.90
N GLY A 53 3.74 11.12 -9.17
CA GLY A 53 3.95 12.51 -8.76
C GLY A 53 4.10 12.69 -7.24
N LEU A 54 3.72 13.86 -6.75
CA LEU A 54 3.74 14.17 -5.32
C LEU A 54 2.44 13.71 -4.65
N LEU A 55 2.58 13.04 -3.51
CA LEU A 55 1.45 12.54 -2.74
C LEU A 55 0.47 13.67 -2.34
N VAL A 56 1.00 14.83 -2.00
CA VAL A 56 0.21 16.00 -1.61
C VAL A 56 -0.67 16.49 -2.76
N ASP A 57 -0.12 16.58 -3.97
CA ASP A 57 -0.88 17.01 -5.15
C ASP A 57 -2.01 16.03 -5.46
N PHE A 58 -1.72 14.73 -5.40
CA PHE A 58 -2.73 13.70 -5.61
C PHE A 58 -3.79 13.70 -4.49
N ALA A 59 -3.39 13.93 -3.24
CA ALA A 59 -4.34 14.05 -2.14
C ALA A 59 -5.33 15.21 -2.36
N HIS A 60 -4.86 16.35 -2.85
CA HIS A 60 -5.71 17.49 -3.23
C HIS A 60 -6.65 17.13 -4.38
N GLU A 61 -6.13 16.48 -5.43
CA GLU A 61 -6.91 16.09 -6.60
C GLU A 61 -8.10 15.19 -6.23
N VAL A 62 -7.89 14.28 -5.28
CA VAL A 62 -8.94 13.34 -4.84
C VAL A 62 -9.74 13.83 -3.62
N GLY A 63 -9.43 15.04 -3.10
CA GLY A 63 -10.10 15.61 -1.93
C GLY A 63 -9.79 14.90 -0.62
N ALA A 64 -8.64 14.22 -0.52
CA ALA A 64 -8.27 13.51 0.68
C ALA A 64 -7.77 14.45 1.78
N THR A 65 -8.15 14.18 3.02
CA THR A 65 -7.76 14.96 4.20
C THR A 65 -6.74 14.23 5.07
N ALA A 66 -6.56 12.94 4.86
CA ALA A 66 -5.61 12.14 5.62
C ALA A 66 -4.94 11.05 4.77
N VAL A 67 -3.68 10.80 5.11
CA VAL A 67 -2.90 9.65 4.63
C VAL A 67 -2.78 8.64 5.75
N VAL A 68 -3.07 7.37 5.49
CA VAL A 68 -2.84 6.30 6.45
C VAL A 68 -1.70 5.41 5.97
N LYS A 69 -0.71 5.21 6.84
CA LYS A 69 0.48 4.42 6.57
C LYS A 69 0.63 3.29 7.59
N GLY A 70 0.92 2.09 7.10
CA GLY A 70 1.34 0.98 7.95
C GLY A 70 2.80 1.14 8.35
N LEU A 71 3.10 1.00 9.63
CA LEU A 71 4.47 0.90 10.15
C LEU A 71 4.76 -0.54 10.57
N ARG A 72 5.88 -1.05 10.07
CA ARG A 72 6.45 -2.33 10.47
C ARG A 72 7.58 -2.12 11.48
N ALA A 73 8.65 -2.89 11.38
CA ALA A 73 9.80 -2.76 12.24
C ALA A 73 10.53 -1.40 12.07
N ILE A 74 11.40 -1.12 13.00
CA ILE A 74 12.11 0.14 13.27
C ILE A 74 12.76 0.79 12.02
N THR A 75 13.17 0.02 11.02
CA THR A 75 13.90 0.50 9.83
C THR A 75 13.07 1.39 8.90
N ASP A 76 11.74 1.25 8.91
CA ASP A 76 10.87 2.06 8.05
C ASP A 76 10.48 3.40 8.71
N PHE A 77 10.58 3.49 10.04
CA PHE A 77 10.08 4.62 10.81
C PHE A 77 10.78 5.94 10.47
N GLU A 78 12.09 5.97 10.39
CA GLU A 78 12.84 7.21 10.12
C GLU A 78 12.50 7.78 8.74
N TYR A 79 12.45 6.91 7.73
CA TYR A 79 12.10 7.32 6.37
C TYR A 79 10.66 7.83 6.29
N GLU A 80 9.71 7.11 6.85
CA GLU A 80 8.30 7.51 6.85
C GLU A 80 8.07 8.78 7.65
N PHE A 81 8.79 8.97 8.75
CA PHE A 81 8.74 10.20 9.53
C PHE A 81 9.28 11.40 8.76
N GLN A 82 10.41 11.24 8.06
CA GLN A 82 10.96 12.29 7.20
C GLN A 82 9.98 12.68 6.09
N MET A 83 9.41 11.71 5.39
CA MET A 83 8.43 11.96 4.32
C MET A 83 7.16 12.65 4.85
N THR A 84 6.71 12.26 6.02
CA THR A 84 5.54 12.90 6.67
C THR A 84 5.85 14.36 7.03
N ALA A 85 7.02 14.64 7.57
CA ALA A 85 7.46 16.01 7.86
C ALA A 85 7.52 16.88 6.60
N ILE A 86 8.02 16.33 5.49
CA ILE A 86 8.04 17.02 4.19
C ILE A 86 6.63 17.26 3.67
N ASN A 87 5.75 16.25 3.70
CA ASN A 87 4.37 16.40 3.26
C ASN A 87 3.63 17.46 4.08
N TYR A 88 3.84 17.51 5.39
CA TYR A 88 3.28 18.56 6.25
C TYR A 88 3.79 19.97 5.93
N GLN A 89 5.04 20.11 5.49
CA GLN A 89 5.57 21.38 5.01
C GLN A 89 4.92 21.82 3.69
N LEU A 90 4.58 20.87 2.82
CA LEU A 90 3.92 21.12 1.54
C LEU A 90 2.43 21.43 1.72
N ASP A 91 1.76 20.70 2.60
CA ASP A 91 0.36 20.92 2.95
C ASP A 91 0.09 20.62 4.44
N ARG A 92 -0.21 21.67 5.21
CA ARG A 92 -0.50 21.58 6.64
C ARG A 92 -1.87 21.00 6.95
N ASN A 93 -2.74 20.87 5.97
CA ASN A 93 -4.09 20.34 6.15
C ASN A 93 -4.16 18.83 5.86
N LEU A 94 -3.09 18.24 5.31
CA LEU A 94 -3.02 16.82 5.05
C LEU A 94 -2.45 16.09 6.28
N GLU A 95 -3.32 15.42 7.02
CA GLU A 95 -2.93 14.64 8.20
C GLU A 95 -2.29 13.31 7.81
N THR A 96 -1.31 12.83 8.59
CA THR A 96 -0.75 11.49 8.42
C THR A 96 -0.98 10.66 9.67
N LEU A 97 -1.60 9.50 9.51
CA LEU A 97 -1.86 8.54 10.57
C LEU A 97 -1.00 7.29 10.37
N PHE A 98 -0.34 6.84 11.42
CA PHE A 98 0.44 5.62 11.40
C PHE A 98 -0.27 4.50 12.16
N ILE A 99 -0.39 3.34 11.51
CA ILE A 99 -0.93 2.13 12.13
C ILE A 99 0.20 1.11 12.25
N MET A 100 0.49 0.69 13.47
CA MET A 100 1.51 -0.33 13.72
C MET A 100 1.03 -1.71 13.25
N SER A 101 1.91 -2.41 12.57
CA SER A 101 1.67 -3.81 12.21
C SER A 101 1.56 -4.69 13.45
N THR A 102 0.76 -5.74 13.36
CA THR A 102 0.70 -6.75 14.42
C THR A 102 2.06 -7.46 14.56
N PRO A 103 2.37 -8.02 15.75
CA PRO A 103 3.65 -8.73 15.96
C PRO A 103 3.92 -9.83 14.93
N GLN A 104 2.87 -10.49 14.44
CA GLN A 104 2.98 -11.56 13.44
C GLN A 104 3.45 -11.04 12.06
N HIS A 105 3.18 -9.79 11.72
CA HIS A 105 3.51 -9.20 10.42
C HIS A 105 4.61 -8.14 10.49
N MET A 106 5.14 -7.88 11.70
CA MET A 106 6.12 -6.80 11.93
C MET A 106 7.41 -6.97 11.11
N TYR A 107 7.84 -8.21 10.86
CA TYR A 107 9.04 -8.55 10.09
C TYR A 107 8.75 -8.94 8.64
N LEU A 108 7.48 -8.91 8.22
CA LEU A 108 7.09 -9.27 6.88
C LEU A 108 7.47 -8.16 5.91
N SER A 109 8.12 -8.53 4.80
CA SER A 109 8.42 -7.61 3.70
C SER A 109 8.13 -8.27 2.35
N SER A 110 7.90 -7.46 1.33
CA SER A 110 7.71 -7.97 -0.03
C SER A 110 8.93 -8.75 -0.55
N SER A 111 10.13 -8.42 -0.09
CA SER A 111 11.36 -9.13 -0.45
C SER A 111 11.39 -10.53 0.14
N VAL A 112 11.05 -10.67 1.42
CA VAL A 112 10.98 -11.97 2.12
C VAL A 112 9.90 -12.85 1.50
N VAL A 113 8.70 -12.30 1.24
CA VAL A 113 7.61 -13.06 0.60
C VAL A 113 8.02 -13.57 -0.78
N ARG A 114 8.66 -12.72 -1.60
CA ARG A 114 9.15 -13.12 -2.93
C ARG A 114 10.22 -14.20 -2.85
N GLU A 115 11.14 -14.09 -1.90
CA GLU A 115 12.19 -15.10 -1.69
C GLU A 115 11.57 -16.45 -1.34
N ILE A 116 10.67 -16.50 -0.36
CA ILE A 116 9.97 -17.73 0.02
C ILE A 116 9.19 -18.31 -1.17
N ALA A 117 8.43 -17.47 -1.89
CA ALA A 117 7.65 -17.91 -3.06
C ALA A 117 8.55 -18.46 -4.17
N SER A 118 9.70 -17.83 -4.44
CA SER A 118 10.62 -18.27 -5.49
C SER A 118 11.22 -19.66 -5.20
N MET A 119 11.30 -20.04 -3.93
CA MET A 119 11.76 -21.35 -3.46
C MET A 119 10.63 -22.39 -3.32
N GLY A 120 9.38 -22.04 -3.71
CA GLY A 120 8.22 -22.92 -3.58
C GLY A 120 7.66 -23.03 -2.16
N GLY A 121 8.05 -22.12 -1.25
CA GLY A 121 7.58 -22.10 0.14
C GLY A 121 6.11 -21.70 0.26
N ASP A 122 5.49 -22.05 1.38
CA ASP A 122 4.11 -21.66 1.68
C ASP A 122 4.03 -20.19 2.14
N ILE A 123 3.22 -19.40 1.45
CA ILE A 123 3.03 -17.96 1.70
C ILE A 123 1.58 -17.59 2.01
N LYS A 124 0.69 -18.58 2.20
CA LYS A 124 -0.76 -18.36 2.39
C LYS A 124 -1.09 -17.44 3.54
N GLU A 125 -0.36 -17.54 4.64
CA GLU A 125 -0.57 -16.72 5.83
C GLU A 125 -0.04 -15.27 5.68
N PHE A 126 0.71 -14.99 4.61
CA PHE A 126 1.41 -13.71 4.44
C PHE A 126 0.78 -12.81 3.38
N VAL A 127 -0.02 -13.36 2.47
CA VAL A 127 -0.59 -12.63 1.33
C VAL A 127 -2.03 -13.06 1.05
N PRO A 128 -2.84 -12.19 0.41
CA PRO A 128 -4.15 -12.57 -0.09
C PRO A 128 -4.07 -13.72 -1.11
N PRO A 129 -5.11 -14.57 -1.24
CA PRO A 129 -5.11 -15.70 -2.16
C PRO A 129 -4.82 -15.35 -3.62
N CYS A 130 -5.26 -14.19 -4.10
CA CYS A 130 -4.97 -13.70 -5.45
C CYS A 130 -3.47 -13.44 -5.64
N VAL A 131 -2.81 -12.87 -4.63
CA VAL A 131 -1.37 -12.59 -4.67
C VAL A 131 -0.57 -13.89 -4.60
N GLU A 132 -1.00 -14.87 -3.79
CA GLU A 132 -0.38 -16.20 -3.76
C GLU A 132 -0.40 -16.86 -5.14
N ARG A 133 -1.56 -16.89 -5.80
CA ARG A 133 -1.69 -17.44 -7.17
C ARG A 133 -0.73 -16.74 -8.15
N ALA A 134 -0.76 -15.42 -8.16
CA ALA A 134 0.07 -14.63 -9.07
C ALA A 134 1.57 -14.85 -8.85
N LEU A 135 2.01 -15.01 -7.59
CA LEU A 135 3.41 -15.32 -7.28
C LEU A 135 3.80 -16.73 -7.73
N ARG A 136 2.94 -17.73 -7.54
CA ARG A 136 3.18 -19.10 -8.03
C ARG A 136 3.29 -19.13 -9.54
N GLU A 137 2.39 -18.47 -10.26
CA GLU A 137 2.45 -18.36 -11.72
C GLU A 137 3.73 -17.67 -12.19
N LYS A 138 4.13 -16.58 -11.52
CA LYS A 138 5.32 -15.79 -11.88
C LYS A 138 6.62 -16.57 -11.69
N PHE A 139 6.69 -17.46 -10.70
CA PHE A 139 7.88 -18.29 -10.42
C PHE A 139 7.79 -19.71 -11.00
N GLY A 140 6.66 -20.10 -11.59
CA GLY A 140 6.48 -21.41 -12.20
C GLY A 140 6.35 -22.57 -11.20
N ASN A 141 5.81 -22.29 -10.00
CA ASN A 141 5.65 -23.26 -8.90
C ASN A 141 4.18 -23.67 -8.75
#